data_14a5e930382f5b84b0816d9dfc3cd4d8
#
_entry.id   14a5e930382f5b84b0816d9dfc3cd4d8
#
_cell.length_a   1.000
_cell.length_b   1.000
_cell.length_c   1.000
_cell.angle_alpha   90.00
_cell.angle_beta   90.00
_cell.angle_gamma   90.00
#
_symmetry.space_group_name_H-M   'P 1'
#
loop_
_entity.id
_entity.type
_entity.pdbx_description
1 polymer ?
#
loop_
_entity_poly.entity_id
_entity_poly.type
_entity_poly.pdbx_seq_one_letter_code
_entity_poly.pdbx_strand_id
1 'polypeptide(L)'
;MNLMMTYYNEVIEYLKVIMDTEEEKIQQAAKMISEQVKQDKLFYVYGPGGHSNLASQEVFFRAGGLMHASAILDEGTLLSSGALRSMNIERTQGYGRIVIDDYNLKRGDLLIIVNAYGINAATIDAVLEAKDRGVKTIGISSVKHADETPDDHPARHPSKYNLHDIVDLSINSKIKVGDAVIEIEGQEQKVGAISTFVNAFVLNSITIETTAQLAKENIQPPIWKSGNVTGGDEWNSQFISRFKGRVKKL
;
A
#
# COMPACT_ATOMS: atom_id res chain seq x y z
N MET A 1 29.67 -14.73 -11.03
CA MET A 1 29.04 -13.79 -10.08
C MET A 1 27.90 -14.51 -9.38
N ASN A 2 27.72 -14.35 -8.06
CA ASN A 2 26.58 -14.97 -7.35
C ASN A 2 25.35 -14.06 -7.50
N LEU A 3 24.48 -14.36 -8.44
CA LEU A 3 23.29 -13.53 -8.74
C LEU A 3 22.31 -13.41 -7.57
N MET A 4 22.21 -14.44 -6.70
CA MET A 4 21.40 -14.35 -5.49
C MET A 4 21.96 -13.30 -4.52
N MET A 5 23.28 -13.25 -4.37
CA MET A 5 23.93 -12.23 -3.52
C MET A 5 23.76 -10.85 -4.13
N THR A 6 23.82 -10.71 -5.45
CA THR A 6 23.55 -9.44 -6.15
C THR A 6 22.13 -8.98 -5.87
N TYR A 7 21.14 -9.85 -6.02
CA TYR A 7 19.73 -9.52 -5.72
C TYR A 7 19.52 -9.16 -4.26
N TYR A 8 20.11 -9.91 -3.32
CA TYR A 8 20.07 -9.59 -1.90
C TYR A 8 20.60 -8.18 -1.62
N ASN A 9 21.75 -7.84 -2.20
CA ASN A 9 22.35 -6.51 -2.02
C ASN A 9 21.47 -5.40 -2.60
N GLU A 10 20.85 -5.61 -3.77
CA GLU A 10 19.88 -4.66 -4.34
C GLU A 10 18.70 -4.45 -3.37
N VAL A 11 18.10 -5.52 -2.84
CA VAL A 11 17.00 -5.39 -1.87
C VAL A 11 17.43 -4.55 -0.66
N ILE A 12 18.57 -4.87 -0.04
CA ILE A 12 19.06 -4.16 1.14
C ILE A 12 19.33 -2.69 0.83
N GLU A 13 19.92 -2.38 -0.32
CA GLU A 13 20.19 -1.00 -0.72
C GLU A 13 18.91 -0.18 -0.88
N TYR A 14 17.87 -0.75 -1.52
CA TYR A 14 16.57 -0.06 -1.62
C TYR A 14 15.96 0.23 -0.25
N LEU A 15 15.95 -0.77 0.65
CA LEU A 15 15.39 -0.59 2.00
C LEU A 15 16.16 0.47 2.78
N LYS A 16 17.50 0.48 2.65
CA LYS A 16 18.35 1.46 3.29
C LYS A 16 18.08 2.88 2.76
N VAL A 17 18.03 3.06 1.45
CA VAL A 17 17.75 4.37 0.83
C VAL A 17 16.38 4.90 1.29
N ILE A 18 15.37 4.04 1.39
CA ILE A 18 14.05 4.45 1.89
C ILE A 18 14.13 4.86 3.37
N MET A 19 14.79 4.08 4.20
CA MET A 19 15.01 4.42 5.61
C MET A 19 15.70 5.77 5.75
N ASP A 20 16.76 6.01 4.99
CA ASP A 20 17.57 7.23 5.07
C ASP A 20 16.86 8.48 4.52
N THR A 21 15.90 8.32 3.60
CA THR A 21 15.31 9.46 2.86
C THR A 21 13.81 9.67 3.07
N GLU A 22 13.08 8.69 3.59
CA GLU A 22 11.62 8.76 3.76
C GLU A 22 11.18 8.59 5.23
N GLU A 23 12.12 8.48 6.17
CA GLU A 23 11.82 8.26 7.61
C GLU A 23 10.81 9.28 8.14
N GLU A 24 11.01 10.57 7.90
CA GLU A 24 10.09 11.62 8.37
C GLU A 24 8.66 11.43 7.84
N LYS A 25 8.53 11.05 6.57
CA LYS A 25 7.21 10.82 5.97
C LYS A 25 6.54 9.54 6.49
N ILE A 26 7.33 8.50 6.77
CA ILE A 26 6.86 7.29 7.42
C ILE A 26 6.34 7.61 8.83
N GLN A 27 7.05 8.43 9.59
CA GLN A 27 6.62 8.90 10.91
C GLN A 27 5.36 9.78 10.85
N GLN A 28 5.23 10.63 9.82
CA GLN A 28 4.02 11.41 9.57
C GLN A 28 2.82 10.51 9.22
N ALA A 29 3.01 9.51 8.37
CA ALA A 29 1.99 8.50 8.05
C ALA A 29 1.55 7.75 9.32
N ALA A 30 2.51 7.32 10.14
CA ALA A 30 2.24 6.67 11.41
C ALA A 30 1.42 7.56 12.36
N LYS A 31 1.70 8.86 12.41
CA LYS A 31 0.91 9.82 13.18
C LYS A 31 -0.53 9.92 12.68
N MET A 32 -0.74 9.98 11.36
CA MET A 32 -2.09 10.00 10.77
C MET A 32 -2.88 8.74 11.15
N ILE A 33 -2.25 7.56 11.13
CA ILE A 33 -2.89 6.31 11.55
C ILE A 33 -3.13 6.30 13.06
N SER A 34 -2.19 6.77 13.87
CA SER A 34 -2.35 6.88 15.32
C SER A 34 -3.61 7.67 15.69
N GLU A 35 -3.88 8.78 14.98
CA GLU A 35 -5.09 9.57 15.20
C GLU A 35 -6.37 8.83 14.81
N GLN A 36 -6.35 7.97 13.78
CA GLN A 36 -7.47 7.09 13.47
C GLN A 36 -7.71 6.07 14.60
N VAL A 37 -6.64 5.39 15.03
CA VAL A 37 -6.70 4.37 16.10
C VAL A 37 -7.20 4.96 17.42
N LYS A 38 -6.75 6.15 17.81
CA LYS A 38 -7.21 6.86 19.01
C LYS A 38 -8.73 7.12 19.00
N GLN A 39 -9.29 7.37 17.83
CA GLN A 39 -10.72 7.59 17.62
C GLN A 39 -11.51 6.28 17.36
N ASP A 40 -10.87 5.13 17.50
CA ASP A 40 -11.41 3.81 17.12
C ASP A 40 -11.92 3.75 15.67
N LYS A 41 -11.26 4.47 14.75
CA LYS A 41 -11.56 4.46 13.32
C LYS A 41 -10.66 3.49 12.58
N LEU A 42 -11.16 2.97 11.47
CA LEU A 42 -10.35 2.20 10.53
C LEU A 42 -9.46 3.12 9.70
N PHE A 43 -8.36 2.56 9.19
CA PHE A 43 -7.66 3.09 8.03
C PHE A 43 -7.72 2.06 6.91
N TYR A 44 -7.78 2.55 5.68
CA TYR A 44 -7.95 1.71 4.50
C TYR A 44 -6.66 1.62 3.72
N VAL A 45 -6.38 0.45 3.14
CA VAL A 45 -5.21 0.25 2.29
C VAL A 45 -5.66 -0.34 0.96
N TYR A 46 -5.37 0.35 -0.13
CA TYR A 46 -5.72 -0.04 -1.49
C TYR A 46 -4.48 -0.12 -2.38
N GLY A 47 -4.26 -1.27 -2.98
CA GLY A 47 -3.24 -1.48 -3.99
C GLY A 47 -3.90 -1.87 -5.32
N PRO A 48 -4.35 -0.91 -6.15
CA PRO A 48 -4.95 -1.21 -7.44
C PRO A 48 -3.92 -1.83 -8.39
N GLY A 49 -4.30 -2.97 -8.96
CA GLY A 49 -3.47 -3.69 -9.93
C GLY A 49 -2.55 -4.75 -9.32
N GLY A 50 -2.31 -5.74 -10.12
CA GLY A 50 -1.42 -6.88 -9.95
C GLY A 50 -0.75 -7.09 -8.59
N HIS A 51 0.52 -6.79 -8.53
CA HIS A 51 1.33 -6.95 -7.32
C HIS A 51 1.11 -5.85 -6.27
N SER A 52 0.51 -4.71 -6.62
CA SER A 52 0.13 -3.68 -5.64
C SER A 52 -0.89 -4.18 -4.63
N ASN A 53 -1.74 -5.15 -5.00
CA ASN A 53 -2.65 -5.82 -4.07
C ASN A 53 -1.94 -6.56 -2.93
N LEU A 54 -0.70 -7.04 -3.14
CA LEU A 54 0.08 -7.69 -2.09
C LEU A 54 0.36 -6.73 -0.92
N ALA A 55 0.50 -5.43 -1.20
CA ALA A 55 0.67 -4.41 -0.19
C ALA A 55 -0.56 -4.30 0.72
N SER A 56 -1.78 -4.33 0.16
CA SER A 56 -3.03 -4.35 0.93
C SER A 56 -3.17 -5.62 1.76
N GLN A 57 -2.79 -6.76 1.21
CA GLN A 57 -2.82 -8.05 1.90
C GLN A 57 -1.79 -8.12 3.03
N GLU A 58 -0.61 -7.50 2.86
CA GLU A 58 0.48 -7.53 3.85
C GLU A 58 0.07 -6.93 5.20
N VAL A 59 -0.77 -5.91 5.22
CA VAL A 59 -1.20 -5.24 6.45
C VAL A 59 -2.52 -5.78 7.01
N PHE A 60 -3.23 -6.58 6.23
CA PHE A 60 -4.56 -7.08 6.58
C PHE A 60 -4.49 -8.46 7.24
N PHE A 61 -5.10 -8.60 8.41
CA PHE A 61 -5.15 -9.88 9.16
C PHE A 61 -3.77 -10.52 9.33
N ARG A 62 -2.76 -9.69 9.49
CA ARG A 62 -1.35 -10.06 9.57
C ARG A 62 -0.88 -10.11 11.01
N ALA A 63 -0.23 -11.20 11.44
CA ALA A 63 0.44 -11.26 12.74
C ALA A 63 1.39 -10.07 12.93
N GLY A 64 1.22 -9.28 14.00
CA GLY A 64 1.92 -8.02 14.23
C GLY A 64 1.27 -6.79 13.59
N GLY A 65 0.23 -6.97 12.78
CA GLY A 65 -0.52 -5.87 12.16
C GLY A 65 -1.63 -5.31 13.05
N LEU A 66 -1.99 -4.04 12.82
CA LEU A 66 -3.08 -3.37 13.54
C LEU A 66 -4.44 -3.91 13.08
N MET A 67 -5.32 -4.24 14.03
CA MET A 67 -6.67 -4.71 13.72
C MET A 67 -7.57 -3.64 13.08
N HIS A 68 -7.16 -2.37 13.15
CA HIS A 68 -7.83 -1.24 12.50
C HIS A 68 -7.57 -1.16 10.99
N ALA A 69 -6.68 -1.99 10.44
CA ALA A 69 -6.40 -2.03 9.01
C ALA A 69 -7.56 -2.70 8.25
N SER A 70 -8.14 -1.98 7.29
CA SER A 70 -9.14 -2.49 6.36
C SER A 70 -8.56 -2.53 4.96
N ALA A 71 -8.20 -3.71 4.47
CA ALA A 71 -7.72 -3.86 3.12
C ALA A 71 -8.87 -3.73 2.11
N ILE A 72 -8.64 -2.92 1.08
CA ILE A 72 -9.50 -2.89 -0.11
C ILE A 72 -8.97 -3.95 -1.07
N LEU A 73 -9.60 -5.12 -1.01
CA LEU A 73 -9.28 -6.27 -1.85
C LEU A 73 -10.36 -6.40 -2.93
N ASP A 74 -10.21 -5.58 -3.95
CA ASP A 74 -11.12 -5.55 -5.10
C ASP A 74 -10.79 -6.68 -6.07
N GLU A 75 -11.76 -7.54 -6.32
CA GLU A 75 -11.60 -8.74 -7.16
C GLU A 75 -11.29 -8.41 -8.63
N GLY A 76 -11.69 -7.21 -9.11
CA GLY A 76 -11.38 -6.75 -10.45
C GLY A 76 -9.88 -6.57 -10.69
N THR A 77 -9.19 -6.07 -9.69
CA THR A 77 -7.75 -5.75 -9.76
C THR A 77 -6.84 -6.85 -9.22
N LEU A 78 -7.39 -7.94 -8.66
CA LEU A 78 -6.62 -9.11 -8.21
C LEU A 78 -6.15 -9.98 -9.38
N LEU A 79 -4.90 -10.48 -9.32
CA LEU A 79 -4.37 -11.42 -10.32
C LEU A 79 -5.09 -12.76 -10.35
N SER A 80 -5.67 -13.20 -9.23
CA SER A 80 -6.48 -14.41 -9.12
C SER A 80 -7.69 -14.40 -10.06
N SER A 81 -8.17 -13.23 -10.45
CA SER A 81 -9.26 -13.05 -11.42
C SER A 81 -8.80 -13.01 -12.87
N GLY A 82 -7.50 -13.18 -13.13
CA GLY A 82 -6.87 -13.17 -14.45
C GLY A 82 -5.92 -11.99 -14.64
N ALA A 83 -4.66 -12.26 -15.01
CA ALA A 83 -3.61 -11.23 -15.10
C ALA A 83 -3.93 -10.15 -16.15
N LEU A 84 -4.32 -10.53 -17.36
CA LEU A 84 -4.68 -9.57 -18.42
C LEU A 84 -5.97 -8.80 -18.08
N ARG A 85 -6.93 -9.45 -17.41
CA ARG A 85 -8.13 -8.80 -16.90
C ARG A 85 -7.77 -7.73 -15.85
N SER A 86 -6.96 -8.08 -14.88
CA SER A 86 -6.48 -7.16 -13.84
C SER A 86 -5.79 -5.93 -14.47
N MET A 87 -4.86 -6.15 -15.40
CA MET A 87 -4.17 -5.07 -16.11
C MET A 87 -5.12 -4.15 -16.88
N ASN A 88 -6.13 -4.70 -17.56
CA ASN A 88 -7.10 -3.91 -18.31
C ASN A 88 -8.00 -3.08 -17.36
N ILE A 89 -8.44 -3.67 -16.26
CA ILE A 89 -9.24 -3.00 -15.23
C ILE A 89 -8.44 -1.87 -14.57
N GLU A 90 -7.18 -2.10 -14.24
CA GLU A 90 -6.29 -1.08 -13.68
C GLU A 90 -6.18 0.17 -14.58
N ARG A 91 -6.32 -0.01 -15.90
CA ARG A 91 -6.30 1.05 -16.92
C ARG A 91 -7.69 1.63 -17.25
N THR A 92 -8.75 1.07 -16.67
CA THR A 92 -10.11 1.51 -16.95
C THR A 92 -10.44 2.76 -16.14
N GLN A 93 -10.79 3.85 -16.83
CA GLN A 93 -11.23 5.10 -16.19
C GLN A 93 -12.53 4.90 -15.41
N GLY A 94 -12.66 5.56 -14.27
CA GLY A 94 -13.81 5.49 -13.39
C GLY A 94 -13.81 4.27 -12.46
N TYR A 95 -12.99 3.26 -12.71
CA TYR A 95 -13.01 2.05 -11.90
C TYR A 95 -12.61 2.29 -10.43
N GLY A 96 -11.59 3.10 -10.20
CA GLY A 96 -11.17 3.46 -8.85
C GLY A 96 -12.26 4.15 -8.04
N ARG A 97 -13.11 4.95 -8.68
CA ARG A 97 -14.29 5.59 -8.04
C ARG A 97 -15.29 4.56 -7.55
N ILE A 98 -15.60 3.55 -8.37
CA ILE A 98 -16.52 2.46 -8.01
C ILE A 98 -15.99 1.73 -6.77
N VAL A 99 -14.70 1.47 -6.69
CA VAL A 99 -14.09 0.79 -5.55
C VAL A 99 -14.19 1.64 -4.27
N ILE A 100 -13.91 2.93 -4.35
CA ILE A 100 -14.03 3.84 -3.19
C ILE A 100 -15.49 3.95 -2.73
N ASP A 101 -16.43 3.99 -3.67
CA ASP A 101 -17.86 3.99 -3.38
C ASP A 101 -18.32 2.71 -2.69
N ASP A 102 -17.91 1.56 -3.19
CA ASP A 102 -18.24 0.24 -2.62
C ASP A 102 -17.75 0.07 -1.16
N TYR A 103 -16.63 0.70 -0.80
CA TYR A 103 -16.13 0.75 0.57
C TYR A 103 -16.74 1.91 1.39
N ASN A 104 -17.57 2.75 0.79
CA ASN A 104 -18.27 3.87 1.42
C ASN A 104 -17.35 4.77 2.26
N LEU A 105 -16.17 5.09 1.71
CA LEU A 105 -15.24 6.01 2.35
C LEU A 105 -15.85 7.41 2.43
N LYS A 106 -15.60 8.10 3.54
CA LYS A 106 -16.22 9.40 3.84
C LYS A 106 -15.26 10.35 4.56
N ARG A 107 -15.69 11.59 4.68
CA ARG A 107 -14.92 12.62 5.39
C ARG A 107 -14.42 12.16 6.76
N GLY A 108 -13.12 12.31 6.96
CA GLY A 108 -12.42 11.92 8.18
C GLY A 108 -11.89 10.50 8.21
N ASP A 109 -12.10 9.71 7.13
CA ASP A 109 -11.40 8.45 6.92
C ASP A 109 -9.98 8.70 6.39
N LEU A 110 -9.14 7.67 6.46
CA LEU A 110 -7.76 7.67 5.98
C LEU A 110 -7.57 6.53 4.99
N LEU A 111 -7.07 6.85 3.80
CA LEU A 111 -6.78 5.90 2.73
C LEU A 111 -5.29 5.92 2.40
N ILE A 112 -4.64 4.76 2.47
CA ILE A 112 -3.29 4.54 1.93
C ILE A 112 -3.45 3.88 0.56
N ILE A 113 -2.86 4.48 -0.48
CA ILE A 113 -2.85 3.94 -1.83
C ILE A 113 -1.42 3.55 -2.19
N VAL A 114 -1.24 2.31 -2.57
CA VAL A 114 0.07 1.75 -2.94
C VAL A 114 0.02 1.34 -4.40
N ASN A 115 0.86 1.94 -5.22
CA ASN A 115 1.05 1.53 -6.62
C ASN A 115 2.47 1.84 -7.04
N ALA A 116 3.19 0.85 -7.58
CA ALA A 116 4.61 1.00 -7.90
C ALA A 116 4.90 2.22 -8.79
N TYR A 117 3.99 2.54 -9.69
CA TYR A 117 4.19 3.60 -10.69
C TYR A 117 3.33 4.85 -10.43
N GLY A 118 2.19 4.72 -9.78
CA GLY A 118 1.36 5.85 -9.38
C GLY A 118 0.72 6.65 -10.53
N ILE A 119 0.45 6.02 -11.67
CA ILE A 119 -0.04 6.69 -12.89
C ILE A 119 -1.33 6.09 -13.46
N ASN A 120 -1.71 4.89 -13.03
CA ASN A 120 -2.80 4.13 -13.64
C ASN A 120 -4.18 4.70 -13.30
N ALA A 121 -5.15 4.46 -14.18
CA ALA A 121 -6.51 5.01 -14.06
C ALA A 121 -7.16 4.62 -12.72
N ALA A 122 -7.18 3.36 -12.33
CA ALA A 122 -7.78 2.93 -11.07
C ALA A 122 -7.12 3.58 -9.84
N THR A 123 -5.80 3.85 -9.90
CA THR A 123 -5.05 4.54 -8.84
C THR A 123 -5.47 6.00 -8.71
N ILE A 124 -5.43 6.73 -9.83
CA ILE A 124 -5.71 8.17 -9.84
C ILE A 124 -7.19 8.44 -9.54
N ASP A 125 -8.10 7.70 -10.15
CA ASP A 125 -9.54 7.81 -9.88
C ASP A 125 -9.86 7.58 -8.40
N ALA A 126 -9.24 6.59 -7.76
CA ALA A 126 -9.46 6.31 -6.34
C ALA A 126 -9.02 7.48 -5.44
N VAL A 127 -7.89 8.11 -5.75
CA VAL A 127 -7.43 9.30 -4.99
C VAL A 127 -8.36 10.48 -5.22
N LEU A 128 -8.74 10.77 -6.46
CA LEU A 128 -9.61 11.89 -6.79
C LEU A 128 -10.96 11.73 -6.08
N GLU A 129 -11.57 10.56 -6.14
CA GLU A 129 -12.81 10.26 -5.44
C GLU A 129 -12.68 10.37 -3.91
N ALA A 130 -11.59 9.83 -3.35
CA ALA A 130 -11.33 9.94 -1.92
C ALA A 130 -11.23 11.41 -1.47
N LYS A 131 -10.53 12.25 -2.25
CA LYS A 131 -10.42 13.69 -1.97
C LYS A 131 -11.75 14.41 -2.08
N ASP A 132 -12.53 14.13 -3.10
CA ASP A 132 -13.87 14.73 -3.29
C ASP A 132 -14.79 14.42 -2.08
N ARG A 133 -14.61 13.25 -1.46
CA ARG A 133 -15.32 12.84 -0.23
C ARG A 133 -14.70 13.41 1.06
N GLY A 134 -13.57 14.10 0.98
CA GLY A 134 -12.85 14.63 2.15
C GLY A 134 -12.12 13.57 2.96
N VAL A 135 -11.76 12.45 2.34
CA VAL A 135 -10.87 11.41 2.88
C VAL A 135 -9.43 11.89 2.82
N LYS A 136 -8.66 11.67 3.87
CA LYS A 136 -7.22 11.92 3.86
C LYS A 136 -6.49 10.81 3.13
N THR A 137 -5.44 11.18 2.39
CA THR A 137 -4.75 10.24 1.50
C THR A 137 -3.25 10.19 1.73
N ILE A 138 -2.69 8.97 1.77
CA ILE A 138 -1.26 8.69 1.76
C ILE A 138 -0.97 7.89 0.49
N GLY A 139 -0.01 8.33 -0.32
CA GLY A 139 0.43 7.63 -1.53
C GLY A 139 1.81 7.01 -1.35
N ILE A 140 1.98 5.76 -1.76
CA ILE A 140 3.27 5.08 -1.82
C ILE A 140 3.53 4.70 -3.27
N SER A 141 4.47 5.38 -3.93
CA SER A 141 4.81 5.13 -5.35
C SER A 141 6.20 5.65 -5.69
N SER A 142 6.71 5.27 -6.85
CA SER A 142 7.97 5.79 -7.38
C SER A 142 7.76 7.12 -8.08
N VAL A 143 8.29 8.19 -7.51
CA VAL A 143 8.31 9.51 -8.14
C VAL A 143 9.05 9.44 -9.49
N LYS A 144 10.26 8.85 -9.49
CA LYS A 144 11.08 8.76 -10.71
C LYS A 144 10.35 8.02 -11.84
N HIS A 145 9.69 6.89 -11.56
CA HIS A 145 8.98 6.15 -12.60
C HIS A 145 7.80 6.95 -13.16
N ALA A 146 7.04 7.60 -12.28
CA ALA A 146 5.92 8.44 -12.70
C ALA A 146 6.39 9.59 -13.60
N ASP A 147 7.43 10.31 -13.20
CA ASP A 147 7.94 11.47 -13.94
C ASP A 147 8.59 11.10 -15.27
N GLU A 148 9.28 9.95 -15.34
CA GLU A 148 9.92 9.47 -16.58
C GLU A 148 8.93 8.77 -17.55
N THR A 149 7.69 8.46 -17.13
CA THR A 149 6.69 7.86 -18.02
C THR A 149 6.07 8.93 -18.91
N PRO A 150 6.12 8.78 -20.26
CA PRO A 150 5.54 9.74 -21.18
C PRO A 150 4.05 10.01 -20.94
N ASP A 151 3.61 11.22 -21.23
CA ASP A 151 2.22 11.67 -21.06
C ASP A 151 1.20 10.89 -21.88
N ASP A 152 1.61 10.37 -23.03
CA ASP A 152 0.81 9.57 -23.95
C ASP A 152 0.90 8.05 -23.68
N HIS A 153 1.59 7.64 -22.63
CA HIS A 153 1.72 6.23 -22.30
C HIS A 153 0.36 5.61 -21.97
N PRO A 154 -0.01 4.45 -22.59
CA PRO A 154 -1.36 3.88 -22.51
C PRO A 154 -1.77 3.41 -21.10
N ALA A 155 -0.85 3.28 -20.16
CA ALA A 155 -1.14 2.96 -18.77
C ALA A 155 -1.46 4.19 -17.93
N ARG A 156 -1.23 5.41 -18.46
CA ARG A 156 -1.39 6.66 -17.71
C ARG A 156 -2.85 7.10 -17.69
N HIS A 157 -3.29 7.64 -16.56
CA HIS A 157 -4.60 8.27 -16.46
C HIS A 157 -4.69 9.50 -17.39
N PRO A 158 -5.82 9.77 -18.06
CA PRO A 158 -5.98 10.89 -19.00
C PRO A 158 -5.73 12.28 -18.39
N SER A 159 -5.93 12.44 -17.07
CA SER A 159 -5.58 13.71 -16.38
C SER A 159 -4.10 14.00 -16.36
N LYS A 160 -3.25 12.99 -16.64
CA LYS A 160 -1.80 13.04 -16.53
C LYS A 160 -1.25 13.26 -15.12
N TYR A 161 -2.10 13.21 -14.11
CA TYR A 161 -1.67 13.29 -12.72
C TYR A 161 -0.79 12.10 -12.32
N ASN A 162 0.15 12.37 -11.43
CA ASN A 162 0.89 11.37 -10.69
C ASN A 162 0.32 11.23 -9.28
N LEU A 163 0.37 10.05 -8.72
CA LEU A 163 -0.10 9.78 -7.35
C LEU A 163 0.55 10.73 -6.34
N HIS A 164 1.87 10.92 -6.45
CA HIS A 164 2.64 11.75 -5.52
C HIS A 164 2.27 13.24 -5.54
N ASP A 165 1.68 13.74 -6.64
CA ASP A 165 1.29 15.15 -6.76
C ASP A 165 -0.07 15.44 -6.12
N ILE A 166 -0.93 14.41 -5.99
CA ILE A 166 -2.34 14.61 -5.64
C ILE A 166 -2.75 14.09 -4.27
N VAL A 167 -1.89 13.35 -3.57
CA VAL A 167 -2.15 12.86 -2.20
C VAL A 167 -1.77 13.90 -1.14
N ASP A 168 -2.32 13.78 0.08
CA ASP A 168 -1.98 14.66 1.20
C ASP A 168 -0.55 14.38 1.73
N LEU A 169 -0.10 13.13 1.67
CA LEU A 169 1.26 12.71 2.05
C LEU A 169 1.79 11.70 1.04
N SER A 170 2.95 11.99 0.44
CA SER A 170 3.60 11.10 -0.52
C SER A 170 4.88 10.49 0.05
N ILE A 171 4.98 9.16 0.02
CA ILE A 171 6.18 8.38 0.35
C ILE A 171 6.75 7.83 -0.95
N ASN A 172 8.00 8.19 -1.25
CA ASN A 172 8.66 7.76 -2.48
C ASN A 172 9.29 6.36 -2.30
N SER A 173 8.76 5.37 -3.01
CA SER A 173 9.26 3.99 -2.97
C SER A 173 10.62 3.80 -3.64
N LYS A 174 11.16 4.82 -4.34
CA LYS A 174 12.47 4.82 -5.03
C LYS A 174 12.63 3.73 -6.10
N ILE A 175 11.58 2.99 -6.43
CA ILE A 175 11.62 1.90 -7.42
C ILE A 175 12.05 2.47 -8.77
N LYS A 176 13.05 1.85 -9.39
CA LYS A 176 13.52 2.22 -10.74
C LYS A 176 12.49 1.80 -11.80
N VAL A 177 12.56 2.46 -12.95
CA VAL A 177 11.73 2.12 -14.11
C VAL A 177 11.89 0.64 -14.45
N GLY A 178 10.76 -0.07 -14.61
CA GLY A 178 10.72 -1.49 -14.96
C GLY A 178 10.70 -2.46 -13.78
N ASP A 179 10.89 -1.98 -12.52
CA ASP A 179 10.81 -2.77 -11.28
C ASP A 179 11.85 -3.89 -11.12
N ALA A 180 12.26 -4.55 -12.20
CA ALA A 180 13.27 -5.61 -12.19
C ALA A 180 14.69 -5.03 -12.15
N VAL A 181 15.59 -5.64 -11.36
CA VAL A 181 16.89 -5.02 -11.02
C VAL A 181 18.12 -5.81 -11.49
N ILE A 182 17.99 -7.10 -11.79
CA ILE A 182 19.11 -7.98 -12.12
C ILE A 182 19.25 -8.16 -13.64
N GLU A 183 20.41 -7.82 -14.18
CA GLU A 183 20.79 -8.12 -15.55
C GLU A 183 21.41 -9.51 -15.65
N ILE A 184 21.01 -10.26 -16.66
CA ILE A 184 21.57 -11.59 -16.96
C ILE A 184 22.16 -11.55 -18.36
N GLU A 185 23.39 -11.97 -18.50
CA GLU A 185 24.07 -12.02 -19.78
C GLU A 185 23.27 -12.86 -20.80
N GLY A 186 23.07 -12.32 -21.99
CA GLY A 186 22.25 -12.95 -23.04
C GLY A 186 20.74 -12.78 -22.89
N GLN A 187 20.26 -12.07 -21.87
CA GLN A 187 18.84 -11.74 -21.71
C GLN A 187 18.63 -10.24 -21.93
N GLU A 188 17.63 -9.88 -22.73
CA GLU A 188 17.27 -8.48 -22.97
C GLU A 188 16.58 -7.86 -21.74
N GLN A 189 15.71 -8.63 -21.09
CA GLN A 189 14.92 -8.15 -19.96
C GLN A 189 15.61 -8.45 -18.63
N LYS A 190 15.58 -7.47 -17.70
CA LYS A 190 16.00 -7.69 -16.31
C LYS A 190 15.03 -8.64 -15.60
N VAL A 191 15.49 -9.30 -14.57
CA VAL A 191 14.70 -10.17 -13.68
C VAL A 191 14.81 -9.70 -12.23
N GLY A 192 13.96 -10.25 -11.34
CA GLY A 192 13.98 -9.91 -9.91
C GLY A 192 13.33 -8.56 -9.61
N ALA A 193 12.01 -8.57 -9.46
CA ALA A 193 11.24 -7.39 -9.07
C ALA A 193 11.52 -6.98 -7.62
N ILE A 194 11.46 -5.68 -7.33
CA ILE A 194 11.80 -5.09 -6.03
C ILE A 194 10.60 -4.52 -5.27
N SER A 195 9.54 -4.13 -5.99
CA SER A 195 8.41 -3.37 -5.44
C SER A 195 7.73 -4.05 -4.26
N THR A 196 7.59 -5.37 -4.27
CA THR A 196 6.97 -6.11 -3.17
C THR A 196 7.74 -5.95 -1.86
N PHE A 197 9.07 -6.05 -1.88
CA PHE A 197 9.91 -5.86 -0.70
C PHE A 197 9.81 -4.44 -0.16
N VAL A 198 9.89 -3.47 -1.06
CA VAL A 198 9.81 -2.06 -0.72
C VAL A 198 8.45 -1.70 -0.11
N ASN A 199 7.36 -2.09 -0.76
CA ASN A 199 6.02 -1.79 -0.28
C ASN A 199 5.74 -2.45 1.08
N ALA A 200 6.16 -3.71 1.25
CA ALA A 200 6.03 -4.41 2.52
C ALA A 200 6.85 -3.74 3.63
N PHE A 201 8.09 -3.33 3.33
CA PHE A 201 8.95 -2.62 4.28
C PHE A 201 8.32 -1.30 4.74
N VAL A 202 7.87 -0.45 3.80
CA VAL A 202 7.25 0.85 4.12
C VAL A 202 6.01 0.65 4.99
N LEU A 203 5.11 -0.25 4.63
CA LEU A 203 3.86 -0.49 5.36
C LEU A 203 4.10 -1.08 6.76
N ASN A 204 5.03 -2.03 6.89
CA ASN A 204 5.40 -2.56 8.20
C ASN A 204 6.10 -1.50 9.05
N SER A 205 6.96 -0.66 8.46
CA SER A 205 7.59 0.47 9.17
C SER A 205 6.55 1.46 9.69
N ILE A 206 5.54 1.81 8.87
CA ILE A 206 4.41 2.65 9.31
C ILE A 206 3.67 1.99 10.49
N THR A 207 3.42 0.68 10.42
CA THR A 207 2.73 -0.07 11.49
C THR A 207 3.54 -0.06 12.78
N ILE A 208 4.86 -0.28 12.70
CA ILE A 208 5.78 -0.25 13.84
C ILE A 208 5.79 1.14 14.47
N GLU A 209 6.00 2.19 13.67
CA GLU A 209 6.03 3.56 14.15
C GLU A 209 4.68 4.01 14.75
N THR A 210 3.56 3.60 14.15
CA THR A 210 2.21 3.85 14.70
C THR A 210 2.08 3.23 16.09
N THR A 211 2.48 1.98 16.23
CA THR A 211 2.40 1.26 17.52
C THR A 211 3.31 1.89 18.56
N ALA A 212 4.53 2.28 18.17
CA ALA A 212 5.49 2.95 19.06
C ALA A 212 4.98 4.33 19.52
N GLN A 213 4.35 5.11 18.62
CA GLN A 213 3.76 6.40 18.97
C GLN A 213 2.58 6.25 19.96
N LEU A 214 1.68 5.29 19.72
CA LEU A 214 0.57 5.00 20.64
C LEU A 214 1.07 4.51 22.01
N ALA A 215 2.09 3.65 22.04
CA ALA A 215 2.68 3.16 23.29
C ALA A 215 3.28 4.28 24.14
N LYS A 216 3.90 5.31 23.53
CA LYS A 216 4.40 6.51 24.24
C LYS A 216 3.27 7.29 24.92
N GLU A 217 2.06 7.19 24.41
CA GLU A 217 0.85 7.80 25.00
C GLU A 217 0.09 6.83 25.93
N ASN A 218 0.68 5.67 26.29
CA ASN A 218 0.06 4.60 27.07
C ASN A 218 -1.20 4.00 26.45
N ILE A 219 -1.32 4.04 25.11
CA ILE A 219 -2.39 3.43 24.36
C ILE A 219 -1.91 2.11 23.76
N GLN A 220 -2.64 1.03 24.03
CA GLN A 220 -2.37 -0.31 23.50
C GLN A 220 -3.38 -0.64 22.40
N PRO A 221 -3.05 -0.47 21.12
CA PRO A 221 -3.95 -0.82 20.04
C PRO A 221 -4.09 -2.35 19.95
N PRO A 222 -5.26 -2.87 19.51
CA PRO A 222 -5.39 -4.27 19.18
C PRO A 222 -4.47 -4.65 18.01
N ILE A 223 -3.62 -5.65 18.23
CA ILE A 223 -2.67 -6.19 17.26
C ILE A 223 -2.97 -7.66 17.03
N TRP A 224 -2.99 -8.10 15.77
CA TRP A 224 -3.18 -9.50 15.43
C TRP A 224 -2.04 -10.36 15.97
N LYS A 225 -2.38 -11.43 16.66
CA LYS A 225 -1.45 -12.49 17.05
C LYS A 225 -1.57 -13.64 16.04
N SER A 226 -0.46 -14.33 15.76
CA SER A 226 -0.53 -15.51 14.89
C SER A 226 -1.43 -16.57 15.51
N GLY A 227 -2.42 -17.09 14.76
CA GLY A 227 -3.24 -18.23 15.18
C GLY A 227 -2.44 -19.53 15.32
N ASN A 228 -1.22 -19.57 14.77
CA ASN A 228 -0.34 -20.74 14.85
C ASN A 228 0.52 -20.78 16.11
N VAL A 229 0.37 -19.83 17.04
CA VAL A 229 1.08 -19.82 18.33
C VAL A 229 0.10 -19.99 19.48
N THR A 230 0.58 -20.53 20.59
CA THR A 230 -0.23 -20.75 21.80
C THR A 230 -0.89 -19.44 22.25
N GLY A 231 -2.21 -19.50 22.46
CA GLY A 231 -3.01 -18.35 22.87
C GLY A 231 -3.27 -17.33 21.77
N GLY A 232 -3.00 -17.67 20.49
CA GLY A 232 -3.24 -16.77 19.35
C GLY A 232 -4.73 -16.55 19.10
N ASP A 233 -5.48 -17.64 19.01
CA ASP A 233 -6.92 -17.58 18.77
C ASP A 233 -7.69 -16.96 19.95
N GLU A 234 -7.31 -17.28 21.17
CA GLU A 234 -7.89 -16.69 22.38
C GLU A 234 -7.66 -15.19 22.45
N TRP A 235 -6.46 -14.73 22.06
CA TRP A 235 -6.16 -13.30 21.97
C TRP A 235 -7.01 -12.62 20.90
N ASN A 236 -7.01 -13.15 19.70
CA ASN A 236 -7.71 -12.55 18.56
C ASN A 236 -9.23 -12.51 18.78
N SER A 237 -9.80 -13.55 19.36
CA SER A 237 -11.24 -13.66 19.61
C SER A 237 -11.80 -12.53 20.48
N GLN A 238 -11.02 -11.97 21.38
CA GLN A 238 -11.40 -10.85 22.23
C GLN A 238 -11.76 -9.59 21.42
N PHE A 239 -11.20 -9.44 20.22
CA PHE A 239 -11.34 -8.25 19.40
C PHE A 239 -12.18 -8.46 18.14
N ILE A 240 -12.33 -9.69 17.66
CA ILE A 240 -13.02 -9.97 16.38
C ILE A 240 -14.42 -9.33 16.34
N SER A 241 -15.20 -9.43 17.42
CA SER A 241 -16.55 -8.83 17.50
C SER A 241 -16.55 -7.32 17.31
N ARG A 242 -15.48 -6.63 17.73
CA ARG A 242 -15.34 -5.17 17.57
C ARG A 242 -15.12 -4.75 16.10
N PHE A 243 -14.46 -5.59 15.32
CA PHE A 243 -14.07 -5.28 13.93
C PHE A 243 -14.93 -5.97 12.88
N LYS A 244 -15.55 -7.12 13.22
CA LYS A 244 -16.47 -7.83 12.33
C LYS A 244 -17.67 -6.94 11.96
N GLY A 245 -17.92 -6.81 10.65
CA GLY A 245 -18.95 -5.91 10.11
C GLY A 245 -18.50 -4.45 9.91
N ARG A 246 -17.35 -4.06 10.47
CA ARG A 246 -16.69 -2.78 10.16
C ARG A 246 -15.63 -2.95 9.10
N VAL A 247 -14.80 -3.98 9.24
CA VAL A 247 -13.79 -4.37 8.25
C VAL A 247 -14.46 -5.31 7.24
N LYS A 248 -14.61 -4.85 6.01
CA LYS A 248 -15.47 -5.49 4.98
C LYS A 248 -15.08 -6.93 4.64
N LYS A 249 -13.79 -7.26 4.76
CA LYS A 249 -13.25 -8.59 4.39
C LYS A 249 -12.88 -9.45 5.61
N LEU A 250 -13.25 -9.04 6.84
CA LEU A 250 -13.02 -9.81 8.07
C LEU A 250 -14.16 -10.77 8.39
#